data_bc68fa4e52b86a6d764ed4b26d97bcef
#
_entry.id   bc68fa4e52b86a6d764ed4b26d97bcef
#
_cell.length_a   1.000
_cell.length_b   1.000
_cell.length_c   1.000
_cell.angle_alpha   90.00
_cell.angle_beta   90.00
_cell.angle_gamma   90.00
#
_symmetry.space_group_name_H-M   'P 1'
#
loop_
_entity.id
_entity.type
_entity.pdbx_description
1 polymer ?
#
loop_
_entity_poly.entity_id
_entity_poly.type
_entity_poly.pdbx_seq_one_letter_code
_entity_poly.pdbx_strand_id
1 'polypeptide(L)'
;MRVLVIEDDVEMAEAVADGLRRARMAVDVAYDGRGGLERAEQNDYDAIVLDRDLPGVHGDQVCAALVAAGNRARVLMLTAAGTSQDLVEGLAIGADDYLPKPFDFPVLVARIGALVRRAQPAIPPVLRHSGLMVDLARRRAYEGERTLELTPKEFGVLELLLASHGRTVSAEELLERVWDEFADPFTRTVTVTVSRLRAKLSDPSIIETVAGAGYRLRSA
;
A
#
# COMPACT_ATOMS: atom_id res chain seq x y z
N MET A 1 -1.78 -3.11 -0.63
CA MET A 1 -1.21 -1.92 0.06
C MET A 1 -1.21 -0.77 -0.92
N ARG A 2 -1.89 0.31 -0.58
CA ARG A 2 -2.01 1.52 -1.40
C ARG A 2 -1.17 2.64 -0.78
N VAL A 3 -0.34 3.29 -1.58
CA VAL A 3 0.63 4.32 -1.16
C VAL A 3 0.38 5.60 -1.94
N LEU A 4 0.38 6.74 -1.27
CA LEU A 4 0.43 8.05 -1.90
C LEU A 4 1.87 8.57 -1.85
N VAL A 5 2.39 9.04 -2.97
CA VAL A 5 3.69 9.74 -3.05
C VAL A 5 3.39 11.21 -3.27
N ILE A 6 3.95 12.08 -2.41
CA ILE A 6 3.84 13.55 -2.50
C ILE A 6 5.25 14.09 -2.63
N GLU A 7 5.62 14.51 -3.83
CA GLU A 7 6.97 14.98 -4.20
C GLU A 7 6.84 15.94 -5.38
N ASP A 8 7.45 17.11 -5.32
CA ASP A 8 7.34 18.13 -6.36
C ASP A 8 8.31 17.91 -7.53
N ASP A 9 9.43 17.25 -7.30
CA ASP A 9 10.29 16.77 -8.39
C ASP A 9 9.60 15.60 -9.12
N VAL A 10 9.08 15.91 -10.32
CA VAL A 10 8.33 14.96 -11.14
C VAL A 10 9.14 13.71 -11.48
N GLU A 11 10.45 13.85 -11.77
CA GLU A 11 11.30 12.72 -12.13
C GLU A 11 11.50 11.80 -10.91
N MET A 12 11.72 12.38 -9.74
CA MET A 12 11.85 11.65 -8.48
C MET A 12 10.53 10.99 -8.06
N ALA A 13 9.41 11.71 -8.13
CA ALA A 13 8.08 11.20 -7.83
C ALA A 13 7.75 9.97 -8.67
N GLU A 14 7.95 10.04 -9.99
CA GLU A 14 7.68 8.92 -10.89
C GLU A 14 8.67 7.76 -10.67
N ALA A 15 9.95 8.03 -10.43
CA ALA A 15 10.93 6.98 -10.13
C ALA A 15 10.56 6.22 -8.84
N VAL A 16 10.14 6.93 -7.80
CA VAL A 16 9.66 6.34 -6.54
C VAL A 16 8.38 5.53 -6.80
N ALA A 17 7.40 6.12 -7.49
CA ALA A 17 6.13 5.46 -7.79
C ALA A 17 6.33 4.17 -8.59
N ASP A 18 7.14 4.22 -9.64
CA ASP A 18 7.45 3.05 -10.47
C ASP A 18 8.17 1.95 -9.68
N GLY A 19 9.09 2.34 -8.83
CA GLY A 19 9.75 1.42 -7.93
C GLY A 19 8.76 0.72 -7.00
N LEU A 20 7.86 1.48 -6.35
CA LEU A 20 6.83 0.96 -5.46
C LEU A 20 5.81 0.09 -6.20
N ARG A 21 5.43 0.45 -7.45
CA ARG A 21 4.59 -0.38 -8.32
C ARG A 21 5.27 -1.72 -8.65
N ARG A 22 6.58 -1.72 -8.96
CA ARG A 22 7.38 -2.95 -9.14
C ARG A 22 7.45 -3.78 -7.85
N ALA A 23 7.46 -3.12 -6.70
CA ALA A 23 7.35 -3.78 -5.39
C ALA A 23 5.90 -4.21 -5.05
N ARG A 24 4.97 -4.25 -6.05
CA ARG A 24 3.59 -4.74 -5.94
C ARG A 24 2.68 -3.90 -5.04
N MET A 25 2.90 -2.59 -5.02
CA MET A 25 2.02 -1.63 -4.35
C MET A 25 1.12 -0.91 -5.37
N ALA A 26 -0.08 -0.51 -4.97
CA ALA A 26 -0.86 0.47 -5.70
C ALA A 26 -0.33 1.86 -5.32
N VAL A 27 -0.09 2.74 -6.29
CA VAL A 27 0.57 4.02 -6.04
C VAL A 27 -0.11 5.13 -6.79
N ASP A 28 -0.54 6.13 -6.03
CA ASP A 28 -0.99 7.42 -6.54
C ASP A 28 0.11 8.47 -6.29
N VAL A 29 0.15 9.52 -7.11
CA VAL A 29 1.18 10.56 -7.04
C VAL A 29 0.52 11.94 -6.97
N ALA A 30 1.02 12.79 -6.11
CA ALA A 30 0.74 14.21 -6.07
C ALA A 30 2.05 15.00 -6.16
N TYR A 31 2.05 16.10 -6.90
CA TYR A 31 3.26 16.89 -7.16
C TYR A 31 3.32 18.17 -6.31
N ASP A 32 2.45 18.30 -5.34
CA ASP A 32 2.45 19.38 -4.36
C ASP A 32 1.67 18.97 -3.10
N GLY A 33 1.89 19.71 -2.01
CA GLY A 33 1.29 19.41 -0.72
C GLY A 33 -0.25 19.53 -0.71
N ARG A 34 -0.81 20.46 -1.49
CA ARG A 34 -2.27 20.64 -1.57
C ARG A 34 -2.94 19.48 -2.29
N GLY A 35 -2.44 19.11 -3.45
CA GLY A 35 -2.92 17.94 -4.19
C GLY A 35 -2.77 16.66 -3.40
N GLY A 36 -1.71 16.56 -2.59
CA GLY A 36 -1.50 15.45 -1.65
C GLY A 36 -2.59 15.37 -0.58
N LEU A 37 -2.95 16.49 0.05
CA LEU A 37 -4.03 16.55 1.03
C LEU A 37 -5.39 16.23 0.43
N GLU A 38 -5.70 16.77 -0.75
CA GLU A 38 -6.95 16.49 -1.46
C GLU A 38 -7.11 15.00 -1.76
N ARG A 39 -6.04 14.33 -2.22
CA ARG A 39 -6.06 12.87 -2.45
C ARG A 39 -6.20 12.07 -1.16
N ALA A 40 -5.51 12.47 -0.10
CA ALA A 40 -5.57 11.81 1.19
C ALA A 40 -6.93 11.96 1.89
N GLU A 41 -7.72 12.97 1.53
CA GLU A 41 -9.09 13.15 1.99
C GLU A 41 -10.09 12.29 1.20
N GLN A 42 -9.85 12.12 -0.10
CA GLN A 42 -10.76 11.41 -1.01
C GLN A 42 -10.53 9.89 -1.02
N ASN A 43 -9.35 9.43 -0.61
CA ASN A 43 -8.96 8.03 -0.72
C ASN A 43 -8.29 7.53 0.56
N ASP A 44 -8.50 6.25 0.86
CA ASP A 44 -7.78 5.55 1.93
C ASP A 44 -6.41 5.05 1.45
N TYR A 45 -5.35 5.49 2.12
CA TYR A 45 -3.99 5.00 1.91
C TYR A 45 -3.49 4.24 3.13
N ASP A 46 -2.66 3.22 2.89
CA ASP A 46 -1.96 2.49 3.95
C ASP A 46 -0.72 3.26 4.41
N ALA A 47 -0.05 3.95 3.48
CA ALA A 47 1.11 4.80 3.74
C ALA A 47 1.14 6.01 2.81
N ILE A 48 1.79 7.08 3.28
CA ILE A 48 2.11 8.29 2.51
C ILE A 48 3.62 8.48 2.56
N VAL A 49 4.25 8.55 1.39
CA VAL A 49 5.64 8.99 1.23
C VAL A 49 5.59 10.47 0.91
N LEU A 50 6.13 11.29 1.81
CA LEU A 50 5.94 12.74 1.78
C LEU A 50 7.30 13.44 1.74
N ASP A 51 7.55 14.20 0.69
CA ASP A 51 8.69 15.10 0.71
C ASP A 51 8.47 16.23 1.71
N ARG A 52 9.53 16.54 2.47
CA ARG A 52 9.49 17.61 3.46
C ARG A 52 9.53 18.99 2.81
N ASP A 53 10.37 19.14 1.78
CA ASP A 53 10.75 20.44 1.20
C ASP A 53 9.82 20.85 0.04
N LEU A 54 8.53 20.55 0.13
CA LEU A 54 7.53 20.91 -0.88
C LEU A 54 7.33 22.42 -0.99
N PRO A 55 7.17 22.95 -2.21
CA PRO A 55 6.86 24.37 -2.42
C PRO A 55 5.40 24.68 -1.98
N GLY A 56 5.20 25.88 -1.47
CA GLY A 56 3.87 26.36 -1.06
C GLY A 56 3.43 25.79 0.28
N VAL A 57 2.87 24.57 0.30
CA VAL A 57 2.50 23.86 1.53
C VAL A 57 3.62 22.89 1.89
N HIS A 58 4.44 23.28 2.85
CA HIS A 58 5.58 22.49 3.32
C HIS A 58 5.14 21.12 3.87
N GLY A 59 5.96 20.08 3.69
CA GLY A 59 5.64 18.72 4.12
C GLY A 59 5.27 18.59 5.59
N ASP A 60 5.90 19.38 6.46
CA ASP A 60 5.54 19.44 7.88
C ASP A 60 4.09 19.89 8.09
N GLN A 61 3.61 20.87 7.30
CA GLN A 61 2.22 21.34 7.34
C GLN A 61 1.24 20.29 6.80
N VAL A 62 1.63 19.58 5.72
CA VAL A 62 0.87 18.45 5.18
C VAL A 62 0.71 17.36 6.25
N CYS A 63 1.82 16.98 6.89
CA CYS A 63 1.82 15.97 7.95
C CYS A 63 0.91 16.38 9.11
N ALA A 64 1.06 17.60 9.62
CA ALA A 64 0.22 18.14 10.69
C ALA A 64 -1.28 18.15 10.33
N ALA A 65 -1.61 18.51 9.08
CA ALA A 65 -2.99 18.51 8.59
C ALA A 65 -3.57 17.07 8.53
N LEU A 66 -2.80 16.10 8.06
CA LEU A 66 -3.20 14.68 8.04
C LEU A 66 -3.48 14.16 9.46
N VAL A 67 -2.61 14.48 10.41
CA VAL A 67 -2.79 14.09 11.82
C VAL A 67 -4.05 14.76 12.41
N ALA A 68 -4.24 16.06 12.17
CA ALA A 68 -5.41 16.79 12.66
C ALA A 68 -6.73 16.27 12.08
N ALA A 69 -6.72 15.80 10.83
CA ALA A 69 -7.86 15.18 10.16
C ALA A 69 -8.11 13.73 10.63
N GLY A 70 -7.26 13.16 11.49
CA GLY A 70 -7.36 11.77 11.92
C GLY A 70 -7.10 10.75 10.80
N ASN A 71 -6.32 11.14 9.78
CA ASN A 71 -5.93 10.25 8.69
C ASN A 71 -5.16 9.05 9.26
N ARG A 72 -5.48 7.83 8.77
CA ARG A 72 -4.91 6.57 9.29
C ARG A 72 -3.66 6.11 8.55
N ALA A 73 -3.34 6.73 7.42
CA ALA A 73 -2.14 6.40 6.66
C ALA A 73 -0.89 6.65 7.49
N ARG A 74 0.11 5.80 7.33
CA ARG A 74 1.43 5.99 7.96
C ARG A 74 2.27 6.93 7.11
N VAL A 75 2.82 7.95 7.74
CA VAL A 75 3.62 8.96 7.05
C VAL A 75 5.10 8.63 7.18
N LEU A 76 5.74 8.37 6.02
CA LEU A 76 7.20 8.32 5.88
C LEU A 76 7.67 9.61 5.23
N MET A 77 8.35 10.45 6.01
CA MET A 77 8.89 11.72 5.53
C MET A 77 10.22 11.50 4.81
N LEU A 78 10.35 12.03 3.59
CA LEU A 78 11.63 12.15 2.90
C LEU A 78 12.24 13.51 3.25
N THR A 79 13.52 13.54 3.62
CA THR A 79 14.19 14.80 4.01
C THR A 79 15.51 14.95 3.28
N ALA A 80 15.93 16.17 2.96
CA ALA A 80 17.33 16.43 2.65
C ALA A 80 18.20 15.96 3.84
N ALA A 81 19.41 15.48 3.60
CA ALA A 81 20.30 14.98 4.65
C ALA A 81 20.51 16.08 5.72
N GLY A 82 19.74 15.97 6.79
CA GLY A 82 19.64 16.97 7.85
C GLY A 82 20.38 16.56 9.12
N THR A 83 20.49 17.49 10.03
CA THR A 83 21.10 17.27 11.34
C THR A 83 20.17 16.42 12.22
N SER A 84 20.72 15.85 13.30
CA SER A 84 19.94 15.11 14.31
C SER A 84 18.79 15.95 14.89
N GLN A 85 18.87 17.25 14.79
CA GLN A 85 17.88 18.20 15.29
C GLN A 85 16.64 18.27 14.40
N ASP A 86 16.82 18.20 13.07
CA ASP A 86 15.71 18.13 12.09
C ASP A 86 14.88 16.86 12.26
N LEU A 87 15.53 15.76 12.64
CA LEU A 87 14.88 14.47 12.93
C LEU A 87 14.00 14.54 14.20
N VAL A 88 14.46 15.23 15.23
CA VAL A 88 13.71 15.37 16.50
C VAL A 88 12.50 16.27 16.34
N GLU A 89 12.66 17.39 15.62
CA GLU A 89 11.56 18.33 15.33
C GLU A 89 10.49 17.70 14.46
N GLY A 90 10.89 16.94 13.44
CA GLY A 90 9.97 16.29 12.55
C GLY A 90 9.15 15.16 13.22
N LEU A 91 9.74 14.37 14.11
CA LEU A 91 9.00 13.35 14.88
C LEU A 91 7.93 13.97 15.79
N ALA A 92 8.13 15.20 16.26
CA ALA A 92 7.15 15.91 17.06
C ALA A 92 5.92 16.37 16.25
N ILE A 93 6.00 16.43 14.92
CA ILE A 93 4.92 16.86 14.01
C ILE A 93 3.94 15.72 13.71
N GLY A 94 4.35 14.45 13.97
CA GLY A 94 3.47 13.29 13.84
C GLY A 94 3.79 12.37 12.66
N ALA A 95 4.92 12.54 11.97
CA ALA A 95 5.41 11.55 11.02
C ALA A 95 5.81 10.26 11.76
N ASP A 96 5.55 9.11 11.15
CA ASP A 96 5.82 7.79 11.75
C ASP A 96 7.27 7.33 11.55
N ASP A 97 7.96 7.82 10.50
CA ASP A 97 9.38 7.55 10.24
C ASP A 97 9.96 8.59 9.26
N TYR A 98 11.29 8.64 9.17
CA TYR A 98 12.06 9.54 8.32
C TYR A 98 13.07 8.77 7.49
N LEU A 99 13.26 9.21 6.24
CA LEU A 99 14.26 8.65 5.33
C LEU A 99 15.03 9.79 4.65
N PRO A 100 16.34 9.98 4.97
CA PRO A 100 17.13 11.02 4.34
C PRO A 100 17.40 10.72 2.87
N LYS A 101 17.36 11.76 2.03
CA LYS A 101 17.81 11.75 0.63
C LYS A 101 19.34 11.97 0.59
N PRO A 102 20.11 11.23 -0.26
CA PRO A 102 19.68 10.14 -1.11
C PRO A 102 19.47 8.83 -0.34
N PHE A 103 18.55 8.00 -0.78
CA PHE A 103 18.23 6.73 -0.14
C PHE A 103 18.26 5.55 -1.12
N ASP A 104 18.52 4.37 -0.58
CA ASP A 104 18.38 3.12 -1.31
C ASP A 104 16.91 2.70 -1.40
N PHE A 105 16.44 2.40 -2.61
CA PHE A 105 15.04 2.02 -2.84
C PHE A 105 14.58 0.79 -2.01
N PRO A 106 15.37 -0.28 -1.84
CA PRO A 106 15.02 -1.37 -0.93
C PRO A 106 14.76 -0.94 0.52
N VAL A 107 15.47 0.11 1.00
CA VAL A 107 15.28 0.66 2.35
C VAL A 107 13.92 1.37 2.45
N LEU A 108 13.55 2.16 1.43
CA LEU A 108 12.24 2.81 1.34
C LEU A 108 11.12 1.77 1.44
N VAL A 109 11.17 0.72 0.61
CA VAL A 109 10.17 -0.36 0.60
C VAL A 109 10.08 -1.07 1.96
N ALA A 110 11.24 -1.37 2.58
CA ALA A 110 11.28 -2.03 3.88
C ALA A 110 10.66 -1.17 5.00
N ARG A 111 10.91 0.15 4.98
CA ARG A 111 10.35 1.10 5.96
C ARG A 111 8.84 1.23 5.81
N ILE A 112 8.33 1.45 4.59
CA ILE A 112 6.88 1.48 4.32
C ILE A 112 6.22 0.21 4.83
N GLY A 113 6.77 -0.96 4.50
CA GLY A 113 6.26 -2.24 4.97
C GLY A 113 6.27 -2.39 6.50
N ALA A 114 7.28 -1.85 7.18
CA ALA A 114 7.36 -1.86 8.64
C ALA A 114 6.32 -0.94 9.28
N LEU A 115 6.12 0.25 8.72
CA LEU A 115 5.15 1.24 9.21
C LEU A 115 3.72 0.71 9.12
N VAL A 116 3.33 0.18 7.97
CA VAL A 116 1.97 -0.36 7.77
C VAL A 116 1.71 -1.55 8.72
N ARG A 117 2.70 -2.41 8.96
CA ARG A 117 2.56 -3.50 9.95
C ARG A 117 2.35 -3.01 11.37
N ARG A 118 3.00 -1.91 11.79
CA ARG A 118 2.82 -1.34 13.13
C ARG A 118 1.45 -0.72 13.35
N ALA A 119 0.79 -0.28 12.28
CA ALA A 119 -0.53 0.35 12.31
C ALA A 119 -1.68 -0.64 12.57
N GLN A 120 -1.47 -1.91 12.27
CA GLN A 120 -2.49 -2.94 12.41
C GLN A 120 -2.18 -3.80 13.65
N PRO A 121 -3.20 -4.24 14.40
CA PRO A 121 -2.96 -5.23 15.46
C PRO A 121 -2.25 -6.42 14.81
N ALA A 122 -1.06 -6.72 15.29
CA ALA A 122 -0.07 -7.70 14.84
C ALA A 122 -0.54 -8.63 13.69
N ILE A 123 -0.63 -8.10 12.46
CA ILE A 123 -0.74 -8.97 11.29
C ILE A 123 0.62 -9.69 11.22
N PRO A 124 0.63 -11.02 11.33
CA PRO A 124 1.86 -11.76 11.20
C PRO A 124 2.53 -11.38 9.87
N PRO A 125 3.87 -11.25 9.82
CA PRO A 125 4.59 -10.93 8.58
C PRO A 125 4.33 -11.96 7.48
N VAL A 126 3.70 -13.06 7.85
CA VAL A 126 3.30 -14.16 6.97
C VAL A 126 1.83 -14.48 7.23
N LEU A 127 0.98 -14.25 6.23
CA LEU A 127 -0.41 -14.68 6.23
C LEU A 127 -0.50 -16.12 5.72
N ARG A 128 -1.33 -16.94 6.38
CA ARG A 128 -1.52 -18.36 6.01
C ARG A 128 -2.99 -18.74 6.00
N HIS A 129 -3.37 -19.56 5.01
CA HIS A 129 -4.72 -20.13 4.94
C HIS A 129 -4.71 -21.33 3.99
N SER A 130 -5.09 -22.52 4.49
CA SER A 130 -5.27 -23.74 3.67
C SER A 130 -4.13 -24.00 2.67
N GLY A 131 -2.88 -23.96 3.14
CA GLY A 131 -1.69 -24.18 2.31
C GLY A 131 -1.20 -22.97 1.53
N LEU A 132 -2.00 -21.90 1.43
CA LEU A 132 -1.55 -20.62 0.89
C LEU A 132 -0.75 -19.86 1.94
N MET A 133 0.31 -19.20 1.51
CA MET A 133 1.17 -18.36 2.34
C MET A 133 1.58 -17.12 1.58
N VAL A 134 1.46 -15.96 2.23
CA VAL A 134 1.96 -14.67 1.72
C VAL A 134 2.94 -14.09 2.72
N ASP A 135 4.19 -13.91 2.31
CA ASP A 135 5.22 -13.16 3.02
C ASP A 135 5.09 -11.68 2.64
N LEU A 136 4.52 -10.90 3.54
CA LEU A 136 4.28 -9.47 3.33
C LEU A 136 5.58 -8.66 3.26
N ALA A 137 6.62 -9.09 3.99
CA ALA A 137 7.89 -8.40 4.02
C ALA A 137 8.67 -8.57 2.70
N ARG A 138 8.64 -9.78 2.13
CA ARG A 138 9.30 -10.10 0.86
C ARG A 138 8.40 -9.93 -0.35
N ARG A 139 7.11 -9.67 -0.12
CA ARG A 139 6.06 -9.59 -1.15
C ARG A 139 6.04 -10.80 -2.08
N ARG A 140 6.11 -11.99 -1.47
CA ARG A 140 6.08 -13.28 -2.15
C ARG A 140 4.89 -14.11 -1.67
N ALA A 141 4.32 -14.89 -2.59
CA ALA A 141 3.24 -15.81 -2.30
C ALA A 141 3.67 -17.25 -2.62
N TYR A 142 3.15 -18.18 -1.84
CA TYR A 142 3.47 -19.60 -1.94
C TYR A 142 2.20 -20.45 -1.77
N GLU A 143 2.20 -21.63 -2.36
CA GLU A 143 1.24 -22.69 -2.12
C GLU A 143 2.01 -23.96 -1.75
N GLY A 144 2.01 -24.33 -0.47
CA GLY A 144 2.96 -25.29 0.07
C GLY A 144 4.39 -24.80 -0.12
N GLU A 145 5.21 -25.56 -0.84
CA GLU A 145 6.60 -25.19 -1.19
C GLU A 145 6.71 -24.47 -2.54
N ARG A 146 5.62 -24.43 -3.31
CA ARG A 146 5.60 -23.82 -4.65
C ARG A 146 5.47 -22.31 -4.56
N THR A 147 6.41 -21.57 -5.14
CA THR A 147 6.28 -20.11 -5.33
C THR A 147 5.20 -19.82 -6.36
N LEU A 148 4.30 -18.90 -6.04
CA LEU A 148 3.27 -18.41 -6.95
C LEU A 148 3.78 -17.17 -7.69
N GLU A 149 3.90 -17.26 -9.02
CA GLU A 149 4.26 -16.14 -9.88
C GLU A 149 3.04 -15.25 -10.11
N LEU A 150 2.81 -14.32 -9.18
CA LEU A 150 1.68 -13.39 -9.21
C LEU A 150 2.09 -12.04 -9.76
N THR A 151 1.20 -11.43 -10.54
CA THR A 151 1.31 -10.01 -10.87
C THR A 151 1.06 -9.15 -9.63
N PRO A 152 1.43 -7.85 -9.61
CA PRO A 152 1.16 -6.95 -8.48
C PRO A 152 -0.30 -6.94 -8.03
N LYS A 153 -1.24 -6.91 -8.98
CA LYS A 153 -2.69 -6.87 -8.70
C LYS A 153 -3.21 -8.22 -8.15
N GLU A 154 -2.76 -9.34 -8.71
CA GLU A 154 -3.09 -10.68 -8.20
C GLU A 154 -2.55 -10.88 -6.77
N PHE A 155 -1.34 -10.41 -6.51
CA PHE A 155 -0.76 -10.44 -5.17
C PHE A 155 -1.58 -9.62 -4.18
N GLY A 156 -1.95 -8.36 -4.54
CA GLY A 156 -2.77 -7.51 -3.70
C GLY A 156 -4.14 -8.09 -3.39
N VAL A 157 -4.79 -8.74 -4.37
CA VAL A 157 -6.05 -9.46 -4.16
C VAL A 157 -5.87 -10.60 -3.16
N LEU A 158 -4.84 -11.45 -3.33
CA LEU A 158 -4.56 -12.56 -2.43
C LEU A 158 -4.23 -12.09 -1.01
N GLU A 159 -3.40 -11.04 -0.88
CA GLU A 159 -3.05 -10.40 0.38
C GLU A 159 -4.31 -9.93 1.13
N LEU A 160 -5.20 -9.19 0.44
CA LEU A 160 -6.41 -8.64 1.06
C LEU A 160 -7.39 -9.74 1.48
N LEU A 161 -7.57 -10.77 0.66
CA LEU A 161 -8.42 -11.92 1.00
C LEU A 161 -7.89 -12.69 2.21
N LEU A 162 -6.56 -12.91 2.30
CA LEU A 162 -5.94 -13.56 3.45
C LEU A 162 -6.06 -12.71 4.73
N ALA A 163 -5.82 -11.40 4.63
CA ALA A 163 -5.96 -10.47 5.74
C ALA A 163 -7.40 -10.32 6.24
N SER A 164 -8.37 -10.64 5.40
CA SER A 164 -9.81 -10.59 5.75
C SER A 164 -10.32 -11.79 6.54
N HIS A 165 -9.48 -12.80 6.81
CA HIS A 165 -9.78 -13.97 7.66
C HIS A 165 -11.14 -14.63 7.33
N GLY A 166 -11.44 -14.83 6.04
CA GLY A 166 -12.67 -15.45 5.56
C GLY A 166 -13.88 -14.51 5.46
N ARG A 167 -13.75 -13.23 5.86
CA ARG A 167 -14.75 -12.20 5.59
C ARG A 167 -14.89 -12.01 4.07
N THR A 168 -16.11 -11.79 3.61
CA THR A 168 -16.33 -11.40 2.22
C THR A 168 -15.82 -9.98 1.97
N VAL A 169 -15.00 -9.83 0.93
CA VAL A 169 -14.44 -8.57 0.45
C VAL A 169 -15.19 -8.20 -0.81
N SER A 170 -15.78 -7.00 -0.85
CA SER A 170 -16.56 -6.56 -2.01
C SER A 170 -15.65 -6.26 -3.21
N ALA A 171 -16.25 -6.16 -4.40
CA ALA A 171 -15.49 -5.77 -5.60
C ALA A 171 -15.00 -4.32 -5.49
N GLU A 172 -15.79 -3.45 -4.88
CA GLU A 172 -15.42 -2.06 -4.59
C GLU A 172 -14.23 -2.00 -3.64
N GLU A 173 -14.27 -2.71 -2.49
CA GLU A 173 -13.18 -2.76 -1.53
C GLU A 173 -11.89 -3.31 -2.19
N LEU A 174 -12.01 -4.33 -3.05
CA LEU A 174 -10.86 -4.84 -3.81
C LEU A 174 -10.31 -3.77 -4.76
N LEU A 175 -11.18 -3.05 -5.46
CA LEU A 175 -10.77 -2.00 -6.39
C LEU A 175 -10.05 -0.87 -5.66
N GLU A 176 -10.61 -0.35 -4.57
CA GLU A 176 -10.05 0.73 -3.77
C GLU A 176 -8.68 0.38 -3.15
N ARG A 177 -8.55 -0.85 -2.66
CA ARG A 177 -7.35 -1.27 -1.90
C ARG A 177 -6.20 -1.81 -2.77
N VAL A 178 -6.50 -2.27 -3.98
CA VAL A 178 -5.54 -2.97 -4.84
C VAL A 178 -5.22 -2.20 -6.11
N TRP A 179 -6.10 -1.29 -6.55
CA TRP A 179 -5.87 -0.44 -7.72
C TRP A 179 -5.65 1.02 -7.31
N ASP A 180 -5.07 1.81 -8.22
CA ASP A 180 -4.91 3.25 -8.10
C ASP A 180 -6.19 4.01 -8.48
N GLU A 181 -6.20 5.32 -8.28
CA GLU A 181 -7.38 6.20 -8.51
C GLU A 181 -7.89 6.19 -9.96
N PHE A 182 -7.04 5.79 -10.92
CA PHE A 182 -7.41 5.73 -12.35
C PHE A 182 -8.11 4.43 -12.75
N ALA A 183 -8.33 3.51 -11.80
CA ALA A 183 -9.05 2.28 -12.10
C ALA A 183 -10.54 2.57 -12.30
N ASP A 184 -11.03 2.36 -13.53
CA ASP A 184 -12.44 2.52 -13.86
C ASP A 184 -13.30 1.52 -13.06
N PRO A 185 -14.21 1.99 -12.19
CA PRO A 185 -15.06 1.14 -11.35
C PRO A 185 -16.05 0.28 -12.16
N PHE A 186 -16.32 0.64 -13.43
CA PHE A 186 -17.22 -0.10 -14.31
C PHE A 186 -16.54 -1.23 -15.08
N THR A 187 -15.21 -1.41 -14.92
CA THR A 187 -14.48 -2.47 -15.60
C THR A 187 -14.64 -3.83 -14.91
N ARG A 188 -14.50 -4.91 -15.69
CA ARG A 188 -14.41 -6.28 -15.16
C ARG A 188 -13.03 -6.61 -14.58
N THR A 189 -12.24 -5.61 -14.24
CA THR A 189 -10.84 -5.74 -13.81
C THR A 189 -10.68 -6.66 -12.62
N VAL A 190 -11.49 -6.48 -11.58
CA VAL A 190 -11.48 -7.35 -10.38
C VAL A 190 -11.79 -8.80 -10.76
N THR A 191 -12.88 -9.02 -11.51
CA THR A 191 -13.32 -10.36 -11.94
C THR A 191 -12.24 -11.07 -12.77
N VAL A 192 -11.61 -10.35 -13.70
CA VAL A 192 -10.53 -10.90 -14.53
C VAL A 192 -9.31 -11.23 -13.69
N THR A 193 -8.93 -10.35 -12.74
CA THR A 193 -7.79 -10.58 -11.85
C THR A 193 -8.02 -11.79 -10.94
N VAL A 194 -9.21 -11.90 -10.34
CA VAL A 194 -9.59 -13.07 -9.53
C VAL A 194 -9.57 -14.35 -10.36
N SER A 195 -10.08 -14.32 -11.60
CA SER A 195 -10.04 -15.47 -12.51
C SER A 195 -8.61 -15.91 -12.83
N ARG A 196 -7.71 -14.95 -13.11
CA ARG A 196 -6.28 -15.22 -13.36
C ARG A 196 -5.58 -15.76 -12.11
N LEU A 197 -5.88 -15.20 -10.94
CA LEU A 197 -5.34 -15.67 -9.67
C LEU A 197 -5.78 -17.13 -9.42
N ARG A 198 -7.06 -17.44 -9.58
CA ARG A 198 -7.59 -18.82 -9.47
C ARG A 198 -6.87 -19.81 -10.38
N ALA A 199 -6.59 -19.41 -11.62
CA ALA A 199 -5.89 -20.28 -12.59
C ALA A 199 -4.44 -20.61 -12.17
N LYS A 200 -3.86 -19.85 -11.23
CA LYS A 200 -2.50 -20.08 -10.70
C LYS A 200 -2.48 -20.94 -9.43
N LEU A 201 -3.65 -21.18 -8.82
CA LEU A 201 -3.81 -21.99 -7.62
C LEU A 201 -4.11 -23.45 -7.98
N SER A 202 -3.63 -24.39 -7.16
CA SER A 202 -3.91 -25.81 -7.33
C SER A 202 -5.39 -26.12 -7.07
N ASP A 203 -6.02 -25.42 -6.12
CA ASP A 203 -7.45 -25.44 -5.90
C ASP A 203 -8.07 -24.07 -6.18
N PRO A 204 -8.59 -23.83 -7.40
CA PRO A 204 -9.26 -22.57 -7.72
C PRO A 204 -10.48 -22.25 -6.86
N SER A 205 -11.11 -23.28 -6.25
CA SER A 205 -12.32 -23.12 -5.43
C SER A 205 -12.04 -22.55 -4.05
N ILE A 206 -10.75 -22.42 -3.65
CA ILE A 206 -10.37 -21.82 -2.38
C ILE A 206 -10.79 -20.33 -2.29
N ILE A 207 -10.87 -19.66 -3.44
CA ILE A 207 -11.43 -18.31 -3.54
C ILE A 207 -12.89 -18.46 -3.99
N GLU A 208 -13.82 -18.29 -3.08
CA GLU A 208 -15.26 -18.35 -3.36
C GLU A 208 -15.77 -17.00 -3.90
N THR A 209 -16.72 -17.08 -4.85
CA THR A 209 -17.55 -15.92 -5.23
C THR A 209 -18.82 -15.95 -4.41
N VAL A 210 -19.07 -14.89 -3.65
CA VAL A 210 -20.33 -14.69 -2.92
C VAL A 210 -21.21 -13.80 -3.78
N ALA A 211 -22.27 -14.39 -4.35
CA ALA A 211 -23.14 -13.69 -5.31
C ALA A 211 -23.66 -12.36 -4.73
N GLY A 212 -23.48 -11.28 -5.49
CA GLY A 212 -23.90 -9.93 -5.11
C GLY A 212 -23.11 -9.29 -3.95
N ALA A 213 -22.09 -9.97 -3.38
CA ALA A 213 -21.36 -9.45 -2.23
C ALA A 213 -19.83 -9.37 -2.47
N GLY A 214 -19.24 -10.24 -3.31
CA GLY A 214 -17.79 -10.19 -3.58
C GLY A 214 -17.09 -11.54 -3.52
N TYR A 215 -15.92 -11.56 -2.88
CA TYR A 215 -15.03 -12.73 -2.84
C TYR A 215 -14.55 -13.00 -1.42
N ARG A 216 -14.29 -14.24 -1.09
CA ARG A 216 -13.69 -14.64 0.18
C ARG A 216 -12.84 -15.90 0.02
N LEU A 217 -11.99 -16.19 0.99
CA LEU A 217 -11.39 -17.51 1.11
C LEU A 217 -12.39 -18.45 1.79
N ARG A 218 -12.54 -19.67 1.24
CA ARG A 218 -13.35 -20.74 1.81
C ARG A 218 -12.80 -21.07 3.21
N SER A 219 -13.68 -21.24 4.17
CA SER A 219 -13.29 -21.70 5.51
C SER A 219 -12.52 -23.02 5.42
N ALA A 220 -11.45 -23.14 6.23
CA ALA A 220 -10.65 -24.35 6.29
C ALA A 220 -11.42 -25.52 6.89
#